data_7d79a35513bb9345dbf51926273da761
#
_entry.id   7d79a35513bb9345dbf51926273da761
#
_cell.length_a   1.000
_cell.length_b   1.000
_cell.length_c   1.000
_cell.angle_alpha   90.00
_cell.angle_beta   90.00
_cell.angle_gamma   90.00
#
_symmetry.space_group_name_H-M   'P 1'
#
loop_
_entity.id
_entity.type
_entity.pdbx_description
1 polymer ?
#
loop_
_entity_poly.entity_id
_entity_poly.type
_entity_poly.pdbx_seq_one_letter_code
_entity_poly.pdbx_strand_id
1 'polypeptide(L)'
;MVRQKFSSLLLLLLFLPPQAFAASPIQERADRFLALANAGYQALYRVNSEAQWLAVTDVTPQHDAAAEATGKAYAAFNGNPAIISEARELLTHEKELNELTVRQLKQLLLNAAEGPMTNPDLVAKRVAAETKQASILNGFDFKLNGQPISVNQIDDKLDKSVDLNERKAVWEASKQSGPALKPNLVTLRDLRNGVAQEMKYPDYFSLEVAAYGMTTDEMLKMLEDWMATLRPLYLQLHTWAKYKLAEKFHQPVPKKIPAHWINNRWGQEWPGLVEAADIDKYFKDRKPEWIIKTAEQFYTGLGFSPLPQTFWERSDLYPLPPDSKRKKNTHASCWHIDLQNDIRSLQSIEPNARWFF
;
A
#
# COMPACT_ATOMS: atom_id res chain seq x y z
N MET A 1 -74.75 -21.97 -41.19
CA MET A 1 -73.64 -22.82 -40.65
C MET A 1 -72.43 -22.59 -41.55
N VAL A 2 -71.50 -21.72 -41.12
CA VAL A 2 -70.29 -21.42 -41.85
C VAL A 2 -69.15 -21.92 -40.99
N ARG A 3 -68.45 -22.94 -41.41
CA ARG A 3 -67.25 -23.48 -40.78
C ARG A 3 -66.02 -22.62 -41.18
N GLN A 4 -65.49 -21.85 -40.25
CA GLN A 4 -64.22 -21.18 -40.37
C GLN A 4 -63.09 -22.19 -40.12
N LYS A 5 -62.22 -22.40 -41.09
CA LYS A 5 -61.00 -23.15 -40.95
C LYS A 5 -59.93 -22.24 -40.40
N PHE A 6 -59.44 -22.50 -39.15
CA PHE A 6 -58.23 -21.89 -38.64
C PHE A 6 -57.01 -22.63 -39.17
N SER A 7 -56.21 -21.94 -40.00
CA SER A 7 -54.88 -22.42 -40.39
C SER A 7 -53.87 -22.01 -39.32
N SER A 8 -53.37 -22.99 -38.57
CA SER A 8 -52.30 -22.80 -37.63
C SER A 8 -50.96 -22.65 -38.39
N LEU A 9 -50.44 -21.45 -38.45
CA LEU A 9 -49.10 -21.16 -38.95
C LEU A 9 -48.11 -21.43 -37.83
N LEU A 10 -47.40 -22.60 -37.91
CA LEU A 10 -46.36 -22.99 -36.97
C LEU A 10 -45.09 -22.18 -37.27
N LEU A 11 -44.83 -21.15 -36.45
CA LEU A 11 -43.59 -20.37 -36.54
C LEU A 11 -42.43 -21.18 -35.96
N LEU A 12 -41.64 -21.80 -36.81
CA LEU A 12 -40.42 -22.50 -36.44
C LEU A 12 -39.34 -21.46 -36.12
N LEU A 13 -39.22 -21.07 -34.85
CA LEU A 13 -38.07 -20.29 -34.36
C LEU A 13 -36.83 -21.17 -34.40
N LEU A 14 -36.02 -21.01 -35.44
CA LEU A 14 -34.67 -21.56 -35.49
C LEU A 14 -33.83 -20.92 -34.38
N PHE A 15 -33.70 -21.60 -33.25
CA PHE A 15 -32.65 -21.33 -32.29
C PHE A 15 -31.29 -21.64 -32.96
N LEU A 16 -30.69 -20.64 -33.59
CA LEU A 16 -29.27 -20.69 -33.92
C LEU A 16 -28.52 -20.70 -32.58
N PRO A 17 -27.68 -21.70 -32.30
CA PRO A 17 -26.81 -21.64 -31.15
C PRO A 17 -25.95 -20.37 -31.26
N PRO A 18 -25.65 -19.67 -30.15
CA PRO A 18 -24.75 -18.55 -30.19
C PRO A 18 -23.45 -19.06 -30.86
N GLN A 19 -23.11 -18.50 -31.99
CA GLN A 19 -21.82 -18.74 -32.61
C GLN A 19 -20.79 -18.28 -31.60
N ALA A 20 -20.15 -19.18 -30.90
CA ALA A 20 -18.92 -18.91 -30.20
C ALA A 20 -17.93 -18.45 -31.26
N PHE A 21 -17.72 -17.13 -31.36
CA PHE A 21 -16.66 -16.60 -32.20
C PHE A 21 -15.36 -17.27 -31.69
N ALA A 22 -14.72 -18.06 -32.53
CA ALA A 22 -13.42 -18.63 -32.24
C ALA A 22 -12.51 -17.43 -31.88
N ALA A 23 -11.78 -17.56 -30.77
CA ALA A 23 -10.82 -16.53 -30.39
C ALA A 23 -9.82 -16.31 -31.54
N SER A 24 -9.40 -15.06 -31.75
CA SER A 24 -8.39 -14.79 -32.76
C SER A 24 -7.08 -15.53 -32.42
N PRO A 25 -6.26 -15.90 -33.41
CA PRO A 25 -4.98 -16.59 -33.13
C PRO A 25 -4.09 -15.79 -32.14
N ILE A 26 -4.17 -14.46 -32.17
CA ILE A 26 -3.42 -13.61 -31.24
C ILE A 26 -4.03 -13.66 -29.83
N GLN A 27 -5.36 -13.72 -29.69
CA GLN A 27 -6.01 -13.91 -28.41
C GLN A 27 -5.64 -15.27 -27.79
N GLU A 28 -5.66 -16.35 -28.57
CA GLU A 28 -5.25 -17.68 -28.09
C GLU A 28 -3.78 -17.72 -27.64
N ARG A 29 -2.88 -17.02 -28.36
CA ARG A 29 -1.48 -16.88 -27.99
C ARG A 29 -1.34 -16.14 -26.66
N ALA A 30 -2.06 -15.04 -26.49
CA ALA A 30 -2.08 -14.26 -25.26
C ALA A 30 -2.62 -15.05 -24.07
N ASP A 31 -3.69 -15.83 -24.28
CA ASP A 31 -4.29 -16.66 -23.23
C ASP A 31 -3.32 -17.75 -22.75
N ARG A 32 -2.62 -18.43 -23.66
CA ARG A 32 -1.59 -19.43 -23.31
C ARG A 32 -0.41 -18.80 -22.58
N PHE A 33 0.05 -17.64 -23.05
CA PHE A 33 1.14 -16.90 -22.39
C PHE A 33 0.75 -16.47 -20.98
N LEU A 34 -0.42 -15.85 -20.81
CA LEU A 34 -0.90 -15.42 -19.51
C LEU A 34 -1.16 -16.58 -18.56
N ALA A 35 -1.67 -17.72 -19.05
CA ALA A 35 -1.85 -18.90 -18.22
C ALA A 35 -0.51 -19.39 -17.64
N LEU A 36 0.55 -19.44 -18.45
CA LEU A 36 1.88 -19.81 -17.99
C LEU A 36 2.49 -18.77 -17.04
N ALA A 37 2.44 -17.49 -17.41
CA ALA A 37 2.98 -16.40 -16.61
C ALA A 37 2.28 -16.29 -15.24
N ASN A 38 0.95 -16.38 -15.19
CA ASN A 38 0.16 -16.34 -13.97
C ASN A 38 0.43 -17.56 -13.07
N ALA A 39 0.57 -18.75 -13.62
CA ALA A 39 0.93 -19.95 -12.85
C ALA A 39 2.31 -19.82 -12.20
N GLY A 40 3.31 -19.34 -12.94
CA GLY A 40 4.64 -19.07 -12.40
C GLY A 40 4.64 -17.97 -11.34
N TYR A 41 3.95 -16.88 -11.61
CA TYR A 41 3.75 -15.78 -10.67
C TYR A 41 3.12 -16.27 -9.34
N GLN A 42 2.00 -16.98 -9.41
CA GLN A 42 1.30 -17.47 -8.24
C GLN A 42 2.14 -18.45 -7.41
N ALA A 43 2.87 -19.36 -8.07
CA ALA A 43 3.73 -20.30 -7.39
C ALA A 43 4.87 -19.60 -6.62
N LEU A 44 5.56 -18.66 -7.26
CA LEU A 44 6.66 -17.90 -6.66
C LEU A 44 6.17 -16.89 -5.63
N TYR A 45 5.04 -16.25 -5.88
CA TYR A 45 4.39 -15.37 -4.92
C TYR A 45 4.11 -16.10 -3.59
N ARG A 46 3.49 -17.29 -3.67
CA ARG A 46 3.18 -18.09 -2.48
C ARG A 46 4.43 -18.46 -1.68
N VAL A 47 5.47 -18.94 -2.36
CA VAL A 47 6.74 -19.34 -1.71
C VAL A 47 7.40 -18.11 -1.05
N ASN A 48 7.43 -16.98 -1.76
CA ASN A 48 7.99 -15.74 -1.22
C ASN A 48 7.17 -15.21 -0.04
N SER A 49 5.84 -15.18 -0.16
CA SER A 49 4.96 -14.67 0.91
C SER A 49 5.06 -15.52 2.18
N GLU A 50 5.18 -16.84 2.07
CA GLU A 50 5.38 -17.72 3.22
C GLU A 50 6.74 -17.45 3.89
N ALA A 51 7.81 -17.29 3.13
CA ALA A 51 9.13 -16.97 3.66
C ALA A 51 9.16 -15.59 4.33
N GLN A 52 8.54 -14.59 3.71
CA GLN A 52 8.40 -13.23 4.29
C GLN A 52 7.56 -13.26 5.57
N TRP A 53 6.48 -14.04 5.61
CA TRP A 53 5.66 -14.23 6.80
C TRP A 53 6.48 -14.77 7.97
N LEU A 54 7.32 -15.79 7.74
CA LEU A 54 8.21 -16.32 8.75
C LEU A 54 9.25 -15.30 9.21
N ALA A 55 9.83 -14.52 8.28
CA ALA A 55 10.80 -13.49 8.61
C ALA A 55 10.23 -12.38 9.51
N VAL A 56 8.94 -12.06 9.40
CA VAL A 56 8.30 -11.03 10.25
C VAL A 56 7.69 -11.59 11.54
N THR A 57 7.29 -12.86 11.56
CA THR A 57 6.67 -13.48 12.75
C THR A 57 7.66 -14.23 13.64
N ASP A 58 8.78 -14.67 13.10
CA ASP A 58 9.87 -15.33 13.82
C ASP A 58 11.23 -14.86 13.28
N VAL A 59 11.64 -13.67 13.73
CA VAL A 59 12.83 -12.98 13.22
C VAL A 59 14.10 -13.74 13.59
N THR A 60 14.69 -14.41 12.60
CA THR A 60 15.95 -15.14 12.72
C THR A 60 16.79 -14.93 11.44
N PRO A 61 18.13 -15.01 11.53
CA PRO A 61 18.98 -14.92 10.32
C PRO A 61 18.64 -15.96 9.25
N GLN A 62 18.13 -17.12 9.66
CA GLN A 62 17.73 -18.19 8.75
C GLN A 62 16.46 -17.81 7.97
N HIS A 63 15.44 -17.24 8.64
CA HIS A 63 14.21 -16.79 8.00
C HIS A 63 14.47 -15.59 7.12
N ASP A 64 15.31 -14.65 7.54
CA ASP A 64 15.72 -13.51 6.73
C ASP A 64 16.43 -13.95 5.45
N ALA A 65 17.35 -14.91 5.53
CA ALA A 65 18.04 -15.46 4.35
C ALA A 65 17.07 -16.20 3.40
N ALA A 66 16.09 -16.93 3.93
CA ALA A 66 15.06 -17.58 3.12
C ALA A 66 14.16 -16.56 2.42
N ALA A 67 13.73 -15.50 3.11
CA ALA A 67 12.95 -14.41 2.54
C ALA A 67 13.72 -13.66 1.44
N GLU A 68 15.01 -13.41 1.64
CA GLU A 68 15.87 -12.81 0.63
C GLU A 68 16.01 -13.69 -0.61
N ALA A 69 16.26 -14.98 -0.44
CA ALA A 69 16.43 -15.92 -1.55
C ALA A 69 15.15 -16.06 -2.39
N THR A 70 14.00 -16.22 -1.74
CA THR A 70 12.70 -16.34 -2.42
C THR A 70 12.28 -15.03 -3.07
N GLY A 71 12.55 -13.88 -2.43
CA GLY A 71 12.33 -12.56 -2.99
C GLY A 71 13.13 -12.32 -4.26
N LYS A 72 14.40 -12.73 -4.30
CA LYS A 72 15.24 -12.66 -5.51
C LYS A 72 14.67 -13.53 -6.64
N ALA A 73 14.24 -14.76 -6.36
CA ALA A 73 13.65 -15.63 -7.36
C ALA A 73 12.35 -15.06 -7.94
N TYR A 74 11.48 -14.54 -7.07
CA TYR A 74 10.23 -13.90 -7.45
C TYR A 74 10.48 -12.65 -8.34
N ALA A 75 11.40 -11.77 -7.94
CA ALA A 75 11.77 -10.59 -8.71
C ALA A 75 12.38 -10.94 -10.07
N ALA A 76 13.26 -11.94 -10.11
CA ALA A 76 13.89 -12.40 -11.37
C ALA A 76 12.86 -12.97 -12.35
N PHE A 77 11.84 -13.67 -11.87
CA PHE A 77 10.76 -14.16 -12.72
C PHE A 77 9.91 -13.01 -13.28
N ASN A 78 9.45 -12.10 -12.41
CA ASN A 78 8.61 -10.98 -12.84
C ASN A 78 9.34 -10.06 -13.82
N GLY A 79 10.60 -9.78 -13.56
CA GLY A 79 11.45 -8.94 -14.42
C GLY A 79 12.07 -9.67 -15.60
N ASN A 80 11.69 -10.93 -15.90
CA ASN A 80 12.30 -11.71 -16.96
C ASN A 80 12.15 -11.04 -18.34
N PRO A 81 13.27 -10.82 -19.09
CA PRO A 81 13.23 -10.16 -20.38
C PRO A 81 12.30 -10.83 -21.40
N ALA A 82 12.17 -12.16 -21.38
CA ALA A 82 11.29 -12.87 -22.29
C ALA A 82 9.80 -12.59 -21.97
N ILE A 83 9.44 -12.52 -20.67
CA ILE A 83 8.09 -12.15 -20.24
C ILE A 83 7.78 -10.70 -20.64
N ILE A 84 8.69 -9.77 -20.40
CA ILE A 84 8.54 -8.35 -20.79
C ILE A 84 8.39 -8.23 -22.31
N SER A 85 9.22 -8.92 -23.09
CA SER A 85 9.20 -8.86 -24.55
C SER A 85 7.89 -9.43 -25.13
N GLU A 86 7.44 -10.57 -24.64
CA GLU A 86 6.19 -11.20 -25.11
C GLU A 86 4.97 -10.35 -24.75
N ALA A 87 4.92 -9.82 -23.53
CA ALA A 87 3.84 -8.95 -23.12
C ALA A 87 3.77 -7.65 -23.98
N ARG A 88 4.92 -7.06 -24.28
CA ARG A 88 5.01 -5.87 -25.16
C ARG A 88 4.57 -6.18 -26.57
N GLU A 89 4.99 -7.30 -27.10
CA GLU A 89 4.64 -7.70 -28.47
C GLU A 89 3.12 -7.95 -28.57
N LEU A 90 2.53 -8.68 -27.65
CA LEU A 90 1.09 -8.91 -27.61
C LEU A 90 0.29 -7.57 -27.50
N LEU A 91 0.77 -6.60 -26.75
CA LEU A 91 0.13 -5.28 -26.64
C LEU A 91 0.21 -4.46 -27.94
N THR A 92 1.07 -4.78 -28.89
CA THR A 92 1.02 -4.15 -30.22
C THR A 92 -0.28 -4.52 -30.98
N HIS A 93 -0.92 -5.62 -30.57
CA HIS A 93 -2.19 -6.13 -31.07
C HIS A 93 -3.38 -5.83 -30.15
N GLU A 94 -3.30 -4.79 -29.32
CA GLU A 94 -4.29 -4.48 -28.27
C GLU A 94 -5.74 -4.49 -28.81
N LYS A 95 -5.97 -4.01 -30.04
CA LYS A 95 -7.29 -3.95 -30.67
C LYS A 95 -7.90 -5.32 -31.02
N GLU A 96 -7.07 -6.37 -31.08
CA GLU A 96 -7.47 -7.75 -31.38
C GLU A 96 -7.65 -8.60 -30.12
N LEU A 97 -7.31 -8.03 -28.93
CA LEU A 97 -7.40 -8.67 -27.64
C LEU A 97 -8.63 -8.19 -26.87
N ASN A 98 -9.17 -9.05 -26.00
CA ASN A 98 -10.22 -8.62 -25.10
C ASN A 98 -9.63 -7.71 -23.98
N GLU A 99 -10.50 -6.91 -23.38
CA GLU A 99 -10.11 -5.90 -22.37
C GLU A 99 -9.38 -6.53 -21.17
N LEU A 100 -9.83 -7.70 -20.68
CA LEU A 100 -9.22 -8.37 -19.55
C LEU A 100 -7.79 -8.83 -19.87
N THR A 101 -7.57 -9.37 -21.06
CA THR A 101 -6.24 -9.79 -21.54
C THR A 101 -5.30 -8.58 -21.60
N VAL A 102 -5.75 -7.46 -22.16
CA VAL A 102 -4.97 -6.21 -22.21
C VAL A 102 -4.60 -5.74 -20.82
N ARG A 103 -5.55 -5.73 -19.88
CA ARG A 103 -5.30 -5.33 -18.49
C ARG A 103 -4.29 -6.25 -17.81
N GLN A 104 -4.39 -7.56 -18.00
CA GLN A 104 -3.44 -8.52 -17.44
C GLN A 104 -2.03 -8.31 -18.00
N LEU A 105 -1.87 -8.10 -19.30
CA LEU A 105 -0.58 -7.82 -19.93
C LEU A 105 0.05 -6.51 -19.40
N LYS A 106 -0.75 -5.45 -19.27
CA LYS A 106 -0.30 -4.18 -18.67
C LYS A 106 0.12 -4.37 -17.21
N GLN A 107 -0.66 -5.11 -16.42
CA GLN A 107 -0.32 -5.41 -15.03
C GLN A 107 0.97 -6.23 -14.91
N LEU A 108 1.19 -7.18 -15.82
CA LEU A 108 2.41 -7.98 -15.86
C LEU A 108 3.65 -7.10 -16.09
N LEU A 109 3.55 -6.11 -16.98
CA LEU A 109 4.62 -5.12 -17.20
C LEU A 109 4.84 -4.19 -15.99
N LEU A 110 3.78 -3.81 -15.27
CA LEU A 110 3.91 -3.05 -14.03
C LEU A 110 4.59 -3.87 -12.93
N ASN A 111 4.24 -5.14 -12.79
CA ASN A 111 4.93 -6.04 -11.85
C ASN A 111 6.41 -6.21 -12.22
N ALA A 112 6.73 -6.29 -13.51
CA ALA A 112 8.10 -6.37 -14.00
C ALA A 112 8.94 -5.11 -13.70
N ALA A 113 8.28 -3.96 -13.54
CA ALA A 113 8.94 -2.69 -13.22
C ALA A 113 9.58 -2.67 -11.82
N GLU A 114 9.18 -3.57 -10.94
CA GLU A 114 9.84 -3.75 -9.63
C GLU A 114 11.32 -4.15 -9.77
N GLY A 115 11.68 -4.86 -10.84
CA GLY A 115 13.06 -5.28 -11.09
C GLY A 115 13.28 -5.79 -12.52
N PRO A 116 13.22 -4.91 -13.55
CA PRO A 116 13.36 -5.35 -14.94
C PRO A 116 14.77 -5.87 -15.22
N MET A 117 14.88 -7.18 -15.44
CA MET A 117 16.16 -7.86 -15.73
C MET A 117 16.65 -7.62 -17.16
N THR A 118 16.01 -6.73 -17.91
CA THR A 118 16.56 -6.12 -19.14
C THR A 118 17.76 -5.23 -18.85
N ASN A 119 17.86 -4.69 -17.60
CA ASN A 119 19.00 -3.90 -17.13
C ASN A 119 19.33 -4.26 -15.66
N PRO A 120 19.97 -5.42 -15.38
CA PRO A 120 20.27 -5.88 -14.03
C PRO A 120 21.13 -4.94 -13.21
N ASP A 121 22.09 -4.26 -13.86
CA ASP A 121 23.00 -3.29 -13.16
C ASP A 121 22.25 -2.09 -12.63
N LEU A 122 21.27 -1.58 -13.37
CA LEU A 122 20.42 -0.48 -12.94
C LEU A 122 19.57 -0.89 -11.75
N VAL A 123 18.97 -2.09 -11.80
CA VAL A 123 18.17 -2.66 -10.71
C VAL A 123 19.02 -2.83 -9.45
N ALA A 124 20.21 -3.41 -9.57
CA ALA A 124 21.12 -3.59 -8.43
C ALA A 124 21.51 -2.27 -7.77
N LYS A 125 21.82 -1.22 -8.56
CA LYS A 125 22.12 0.12 -8.04
C LYS A 125 20.92 0.75 -7.34
N ARG A 126 19.70 0.60 -7.90
CA ARG A 126 18.48 1.10 -7.28
C ARG A 126 18.22 0.44 -5.93
N VAL A 127 18.29 -0.88 -5.86
CA VAL A 127 18.09 -1.65 -4.62
C VAL A 127 19.13 -1.25 -3.55
N ALA A 128 20.41 -1.11 -3.95
CA ALA A 128 21.45 -0.66 -3.03
C ALA A 128 21.17 0.77 -2.50
N ALA A 129 20.71 1.69 -3.36
CA ALA A 129 20.36 3.05 -2.95
C ALA A 129 19.11 3.07 -2.03
N GLU A 130 18.12 2.22 -2.26
CA GLU A 130 16.95 2.06 -1.38
C GLU A 130 17.33 1.52 0.00
N THR A 131 18.13 0.47 0.03
CA THR A 131 18.66 -0.09 1.29
C THR A 131 19.47 0.95 2.06
N LYS A 132 20.34 1.70 1.38
CA LYS A 132 21.11 2.79 1.99
C LYS A 132 20.19 3.88 2.54
N GLN A 133 19.15 4.26 1.81
CA GLN A 133 18.17 5.27 2.26
C GLN A 133 17.44 4.83 3.53
N ALA A 134 16.98 3.60 3.56
CA ALA A 134 16.34 3.01 4.73
C ALA A 134 17.30 2.95 5.93
N SER A 135 18.54 2.53 5.72
CA SER A 135 19.58 2.48 6.76
C SER A 135 19.88 3.85 7.35
N ILE A 136 20.03 4.90 6.51
CA ILE A 136 20.25 6.27 7.01
C ILE A 136 19.05 6.76 7.83
N LEU A 137 17.83 6.48 7.38
CA LEU A 137 16.60 6.92 8.08
C LEU A 137 16.42 6.20 9.41
N ASN A 138 16.53 4.87 9.40
CA ASN A 138 16.25 4.04 10.57
C ASN A 138 17.35 4.10 11.63
N GLY A 139 18.59 4.33 11.20
CA GLY A 139 19.75 4.47 12.07
C GLY A 139 20.08 5.92 12.46
N PHE A 140 19.20 6.90 12.19
CA PHE A 140 19.49 8.29 12.46
C PHE A 140 19.38 8.63 13.95
N ASP A 141 20.46 9.15 14.52
CA ASP A 141 20.53 9.60 15.92
C ASP A 141 20.09 11.06 16.05
N PHE A 142 18.85 11.28 16.45
CA PHE A 142 18.34 12.61 16.72
C PHE A 142 18.92 13.17 18.02
N LYS A 143 19.14 14.50 18.06
CA LYS A 143 19.65 15.19 19.23
C LYS A 143 18.82 16.42 19.56
N LEU A 144 18.42 16.56 20.82
CA LEU A 144 17.80 17.75 21.38
C LEU A 144 18.80 18.43 22.34
N ASN A 145 19.20 19.65 22.03
CA ASN A 145 20.21 20.38 22.82
C ASN A 145 21.52 19.56 23.05
N GLY A 146 21.95 18.84 22.03
CA GLY A 146 23.15 18.00 22.07
C GLY A 146 22.99 16.63 22.74
N GLN A 147 21.87 16.35 23.38
CA GLN A 147 21.57 15.06 24.00
C GLN A 147 20.75 14.17 23.06
N PRO A 148 21.00 12.84 23.03
CA PRO A 148 20.20 11.92 22.26
C PRO A 148 18.71 12.00 22.63
N ILE A 149 17.84 11.93 21.62
CA ILE A 149 16.38 11.87 21.79
C ILE A 149 15.79 10.85 20.82
N SER A 150 14.93 9.94 21.32
CA SER A 150 14.25 8.98 20.45
C SER A 150 13.07 9.60 19.70
N VAL A 151 12.65 8.94 18.61
CA VAL A 151 11.46 9.32 17.83
C VAL A 151 10.22 9.38 18.72
N ASN A 152 10.01 8.39 19.59
CA ASN A 152 8.86 8.35 20.50
C ASN A 152 8.89 9.52 21.51
N GLN A 153 10.08 9.89 22.00
CA GLN A 153 10.21 11.05 22.88
C GLN A 153 9.94 12.38 22.16
N ILE A 154 10.29 12.48 20.88
CA ILE A 154 9.95 13.64 20.03
C ILE A 154 8.42 13.76 19.91
N ASP A 155 7.75 12.68 19.55
CA ASP A 155 6.30 12.66 19.38
C ASP A 155 5.57 12.94 20.70
N ASP A 156 5.99 12.32 21.79
CA ASP A 156 5.48 12.55 23.15
C ASP A 156 5.60 14.04 23.58
N LYS A 157 6.75 14.67 23.33
CA LYS A 157 6.95 16.08 23.67
C LYS A 157 6.11 17.00 22.82
N LEU A 158 5.95 16.72 21.51
CA LEU A 158 5.06 17.50 20.64
C LEU A 158 3.59 17.31 21.01
N ASP A 159 3.19 16.18 21.54
CA ASP A 159 1.82 15.95 22.00
C ASP A 159 1.52 16.65 23.33
N LYS A 160 2.42 16.55 24.31
CA LYS A 160 2.16 16.91 25.70
C LYS A 160 2.61 18.32 26.09
N SER A 161 3.72 18.83 25.51
CA SER A 161 4.28 20.11 25.91
C SER A 161 3.42 21.29 25.47
N VAL A 162 3.27 22.27 26.36
CA VAL A 162 2.64 23.56 26.07
C VAL A 162 3.66 24.71 25.91
N ASP A 163 4.93 24.45 26.21
CA ASP A 163 6.02 25.41 26.00
C ASP A 163 6.40 25.47 24.52
N LEU A 164 6.14 26.61 23.88
CA LEU A 164 6.42 26.83 22.47
C LEU A 164 7.91 26.79 22.12
N ASN A 165 8.80 27.16 23.04
CA ASN A 165 10.24 27.09 22.82
C ASN A 165 10.71 25.63 22.82
N GLU A 166 10.24 24.83 23.78
CA GLU A 166 10.50 23.39 23.78
C GLU A 166 9.94 22.74 22.53
N ARG A 167 8.67 22.99 22.18
CA ARG A 167 8.02 22.45 20.97
C ARG A 167 8.81 22.77 19.71
N LYS A 168 9.28 24.01 19.57
CA LYS A 168 10.08 24.44 18.43
C LYS A 168 11.41 23.68 18.36
N ALA A 169 12.13 23.57 19.46
CA ALA A 169 13.40 22.85 19.53
C ALA A 169 13.21 21.36 19.19
N VAL A 170 12.15 20.75 19.70
CA VAL A 170 11.81 19.34 19.41
C VAL A 170 11.43 19.14 17.94
N TRP A 171 10.62 20.05 17.38
CA TRP A 171 10.24 19.99 15.96
C TRP A 171 11.46 20.16 15.05
N GLU A 172 12.36 21.09 15.33
CA GLU A 172 13.62 21.31 14.61
C GLU A 172 14.52 20.06 14.73
N ALA A 173 14.62 19.48 15.93
CA ALA A 173 15.35 18.22 16.13
C ALA A 173 14.81 17.09 15.22
N SER A 174 13.50 16.98 15.04
CA SER A 174 12.87 15.99 14.17
C SER A 174 13.23 16.13 12.69
N LYS A 175 13.79 17.28 12.27
CA LYS A 175 14.18 17.56 10.86
C LYS A 175 15.68 17.33 10.59
N GLN A 176 16.46 16.95 11.60
CA GLN A 176 17.91 16.76 11.45
C GLN A 176 18.28 15.66 10.45
N SER A 177 17.43 14.67 10.23
CA SER A 177 17.69 13.61 9.25
C SER A 177 17.66 14.09 7.79
N GLY A 178 16.97 15.20 7.49
CA GLY A 178 16.78 15.69 6.12
C GLY A 178 18.08 15.91 5.33
N PRO A 179 19.06 16.64 5.88
CA PRO A 179 20.35 16.84 5.19
C PRO A 179 21.12 15.54 4.91
N ALA A 180 21.04 14.55 5.82
CA ALA A 180 21.70 13.25 5.66
C ALA A 180 21.03 12.39 4.56
N LEU A 181 19.70 12.49 4.44
CA LEU A 181 18.90 11.74 3.48
C LEU A 181 18.98 12.29 2.05
N LYS A 182 19.05 13.63 1.91
CA LYS A 182 18.92 14.32 0.62
C LYS A 182 19.87 13.84 -0.48
N PRO A 183 21.18 13.65 -0.24
CA PRO A 183 22.10 13.24 -1.32
C PRO A 183 21.72 11.89 -1.93
N ASN A 184 21.37 10.91 -1.09
CA ASN A 184 20.99 9.59 -1.56
C ASN A 184 19.58 9.59 -2.19
N LEU A 185 18.67 10.45 -1.73
CA LEU A 185 17.34 10.62 -2.36
C LEU A 185 17.47 11.15 -3.79
N VAL A 186 18.42 12.07 -4.06
CA VAL A 186 18.70 12.54 -5.42
C VAL A 186 19.19 11.39 -6.30
N THR A 187 20.15 10.59 -5.81
CA THR A 187 20.62 9.40 -6.52
C THR A 187 19.48 8.41 -6.78
N LEU A 188 18.66 8.15 -5.78
CA LEU A 188 17.54 7.23 -5.88
C LEU A 188 16.47 7.71 -6.87
N ARG A 189 16.18 9.02 -6.92
CA ARG A 189 15.30 9.61 -7.94
C ARG A 189 15.80 9.28 -9.35
N ASP A 190 17.09 9.49 -9.61
CA ASP A 190 17.66 9.28 -10.93
C ASP A 190 17.65 7.79 -11.33
N LEU A 191 17.93 6.90 -10.38
CA LEU A 191 17.86 5.45 -10.60
C LEU A 191 16.42 4.98 -10.83
N ARG A 192 15.44 5.49 -10.09
CA ARG A 192 14.00 5.17 -10.28
C ARG A 192 13.51 5.66 -11.62
N ASN A 193 13.89 6.88 -12.03
CA ASN A 193 13.57 7.37 -13.36
C ASN A 193 14.22 6.50 -14.45
N GLY A 194 15.46 6.05 -14.27
CA GLY A 194 16.09 5.11 -15.18
C GLY A 194 15.34 3.80 -15.33
N VAL A 195 14.86 3.22 -14.22
CA VAL A 195 14.02 2.00 -14.26
C VAL A 195 12.69 2.26 -14.99
N ALA A 196 12.04 3.39 -14.73
CA ALA A 196 10.81 3.76 -15.42
C ALA A 196 11.03 3.90 -16.93
N GLN A 197 12.13 4.54 -17.35
CA GLN A 197 12.49 4.69 -18.77
C GLN A 197 12.81 3.34 -19.44
N GLU A 198 13.47 2.40 -18.72
CA GLU A 198 13.65 1.02 -19.17
C GLU A 198 12.29 0.35 -19.45
N MET A 199 11.28 0.64 -18.64
CA MET A 199 9.90 0.17 -18.80
C MET A 199 9.07 1.00 -19.77
N LYS A 200 9.66 1.98 -20.47
CA LYS A 200 9.03 2.87 -21.47
C LYS A 200 8.06 3.90 -20.86
N TYR A 201 8.26 4.25 -19.61
CA TYR A 201 7.60 5.40 -18.98
C TYR A 201 8.52 6.63 -19.00
N PRO A 202 7.98 7.86 -19.08
CA PRO A 202 8.80 9.08 -19.09
C PRO A 202 9.66 9.24 -17.83
N ASP A 203 9.08 8.90 -16.68
CA ASP A 203 9.66 9.03 -15.36
C ASP A 203 8.99 8.08 -14.36
N TYR A 204 9.54 8.02 -13.15
CA TYR A 204 9.04 7.15 -12.09
C TYR A 204 7.63 7.53 -11.61
N PHE A 205 7.29 8.83 -11.59
CA PHE A 205 5.94 9.26 -11.21
C PHE A 205 4.89 8.73 -12.19
N SER A 206 5.17 8.81 -13.49
CA SER A 206 4.28 8.28 -14.54
C SER A 206 4.12 6.74 -14.45
N LEU A 207 5.17 6.03 -14.09
CA LEU A 207 5.12 4.58 -13.83
C LEU A 207 4.21 4.26 -12.64
N GLU A 208 4.38 4.94 -11.52
CA GLU A 208 3.55 4.74 -10.32
C GLU A 208 2.08 5.08 -10.57
N VAL A 209 1.80 6.16 -11.30
CA VAL A 209 0.44 6.56 -11.67
C VAL A 209 -0.23 5.53 -12.57
N ALA A 210 0.52 4.89 -13.48
CA ALA A 210 -0.03 3.85 -14.35
C ALA A 210 -0.60 2.64 -13.57
N ALA A 211 -0.08 2.36 -12.37
CA ALA A 211 -0.61 1.31 -11.49
C ALA A 211 -2.05 1.58 -11.02
N TYR A 212 -2.50 2.83 -11.04
CA TYR A 212 -3.90 3.21 -10.76
C TYR A 212 -4.81 3.13 -11.98
N GLY A 213 -4.29 2.74 -13.15
CA GLY A 213 -5.04 2.64 -14.40
C GLY A 213 -5.39 4.00 -15.01
N MET A 214 -4.62 5.04 -14.71
CA MET A 214 -4.82 6.40 -15.25
C MET A 214 -3.52 7.01 -15.74
N THR A 215 -3.63 8.06 -16.53
CA THR A 215 -2.51 8.90 -16.95
C THR A 215 -2.16 9.92 -15.85
N THR A 216 -0.95 10.48 -15.94
CA THR A 216 -0.51 11.58 -15.05
C THR A 216 -1.47 12.78 -15.13
N ASP A 217 -1.93 13.15 -16.31
CA ASP A 217 -2.84 14.29 -16.50
C ASP A 217 -4.21 14.04 -15.86
N GLU A 218 -4.76 12.81 -16.01
CA GLU A 218 -6.02 12.42 -15.36
C GLU A 218 -5.90 12.45 -13.83
N MET A 219 -4.82 11.94 -13.29
CA MET A 219 -4.57 11.98 -11.82
C MET A 219 -4.44 13.42 -11.32
N LEU A 220 -3.63 14.25 -11.98
CA LEU A 220 -3.45 15.65 -11.59
C LEU A 220 -4.77 16.40 -11.63
N LYS A 221 -5.54 16.24 -12.72
CA LYS A 221 -6.86 16.86 -12.82
C LYS A 221 -7.80 16.41 -11.71
N MET A 222 -7.86 15.12 -11.42
CA MET A 222 -8.69 14.57 -10.33
C MET A 222 -8.30 15.19 -8.98
N LEU A 223 -7.02 15.30 -8.68
CA LEU A 223 -6.51 15.90 -7.43
C LEU A 223 -6.83 17.40 -7.36
N GLU A 224 -6.70 18.13 -8.46
CA GLU A 224 -7.07 19.55 -8.55
C GLU A 224 -8.57 19.77 -8.32
N ASP A 225 -9.42 18.94 -8.94
CA ASP A 225 -10.87 18.97 -8.75
C ASP A 225 -11.25 18.68 -7.28
N TRP A 226 -10.61 17.71 -6.65
CA TRP A 226 -10.80 17.41 -5.20
C TRP A 226 -10.35 18.58 -4.32
N MET A 227 -9.17 19.14 -4.59
CA MET A 227 -8.71 20.32 -3.87
C MET A 227 -9.65 21.51 -4.01
N ALA A 228 -10.15 21.77 -5.21
CA ALA A 228 -11.11 22.85 -5.44
C ALA A 228 -12.41 22.63 -4.65
N THR A 229 -12.91 21.40 -4.64
CA THR A 229 -14.15 21.01 -3.94
C THR A 229 -14.00 21.10 -2.42
N LEU A 230 -12.88 20.61 -1.87
CA LEU A 230 -12.65 20.54 -0.43
C LEU A 230 -12.11 21.85 0.16
N ARG A 231 -11.52 22.73 -0.66
CA ARG A 231 -10.87 23.95 -0.21
C ARG A 231 -11.73 24.85 0.67
N PRO A 232 -13.03 25.12 0.38
CA PRO A 232 -13.84 25.95 1.24
C PRO A 232 -13.97 25.41 2.66
N LEU A 233 -14.20 24.10 2.81
CA LEU A 233 -14.28 23.43 4.09
C LEU A 233 -12.91 23.45 4.82
N TYR A 234 -11.84 23.16 4.09
CA TYR A 234 -10.48 23.20 4.64
C TYR A 234 -10.11 24.59 5.16
N LEU A 235 -10.46 25.66 4.45
CA LEU A 235 -10.19 27.04 4.90
C LEU A 235 -10.93 27.38 6.19
N GLN A 236 -12.16 26.91 6.37
CA GLN A 236 -12.91 27.08 7.62
C GLN A 236 -12.24 26.32 8.77
N LEU A 237 -11.91 25.05 8.56
CA LEU A 237 -11.20 24.21 9.53
C LEU A 237 -9.84 24.81 9.90
N HIS A 238 -9.06 25.23 8.90
CA HIS A 238 -7.75 25.86 9.13
C HIS A 238 -7.86 27.18 9.87
N THR A 239 -8.89 27.97 9.59
CA THR A 239 -9.15 29.21 10.32
C THR A 239 -9.53 28.92 11.78
N TRP A 240 -10.45 28.01 12.01
CA TRP A 240 -10.80 27.55 13.34
C TRP A 240 -9.57 27.04 14.12
N ALA A 241 -8.75 26.20 13.50
CA ALA A 241 -7.52 25.67 14.10
C ALA A 241 -6.53 26.77 14.51
N LYS A 242 -6.39 27.84 13.70
CA LYS A 242 -5.55 28.99 14.06
C LYS A 242 -5.99 29.63 15.35
N TYR A 243 -7.30 29.87 15.52
CA TYR A 243 -7.85 30.47 16.75
C TYR A 243 -7.68 29.51 17.93
N LYS A 244 -7.98 28.22 17.77
CA LYS A 244 -7.83 27.23 18.84
C LYS A 244 -6.38 27.06 19.30
N LEU A 245 -5.43 27.06 18.40
CA LEU A 245 -4.00 27.00 18.74
C LEU A 245 -3.51 28.29 19.39
N ALA A 246 -3.97 29.44 18.91
CA ALA A 246 -3.66 30.74 19.56
C ALA A 246 -4.18 30.81 21.00
N GLU A 247 -5.40 30.36 21.25
CA GLU A 247 -6.01 30.23 22.57
C GLU A 247 -5.19 29.26 23.46
N LYS A 248 -4.90 28.02 22.94
CA LYS A 248 -4.14 27.00 23.66
C LYS A 248 -2.76 27.46 24.10
N PHE A 249 -2.07 28.24 23.27
CA PHE A 249 -0.71 28.70 23.55
C PHE A 249 -0.64 30.15 24.04
N HIS A 250 -1.77 30.80 24.32
CA HIS A 250 -1.85 32.21 24.76
C HIS A 250 -1.05 33.17 23.85
N GLN A 251 -1.20 32.98 22.53
CA GLN A 251 -0.50 33.74 21.48
C GLN A 251 -1.50 34.52 20.61
N PRO A 252 -1.06 35.60 19.94
CA PRO A 252 -1.83 36.21 18.86
C PRO A 252 -2.13 35.22 17.74
N VAL A 253 -3.29 35.38 17.10
CA VAL A 253 -3.66 34.50 15.96
C VAL A 253 -2.66 34.68 14.82
N PRO A 254 -1.95 33.62 14.43
CA PRO A 254 -0.88 33.71 13.41
C PRO A 254 -1.46 33.82 11.99
N LYS A 255 -0.73 34.49 11.09
CA LYS A 255 -1.08 34.48 9.66
C LYS A 255 -1.02 33.06 9.08
N LYS A 256 0.02 32.30 9.44
CA LYS A 256 0.20 30.88 9.14
C LYS A 256 0.48 30.14 10.43
N ILE A 257 -0.10 28.94 10.60
CA ILE A 257 0.17 28.11 11.78
C ILE A 257 1.65 27.72 11.78
N PRO A 258 2.42 28.03 12.84
CA PRO A 258 3.78 27.52 12.98
C PRO A 258 3.75 25.99 13.11
N ALA A 259 4.62 25.29 12.39
CA ALA A 259 4.59 23.83 12.34
C ALA A 259 4.73 23.15 13.71
N HIS A 260 5.49 23.75 14.64
CA HIS A 260 5.68 23.24 15.98
C HIS A 260 4.47 23.47 16.92
N TRP A 261 3.42 24.18 16.47
CA TRP A 261 2.16 24.28 17.22
C TRP A 261 1.28 23.06 17.04
N ILE A 262 1.51 22.26 15.99
CA ILE A 262 0.77 21.03 15.69
C ILE A 262 1.42 19.86 16.41
N ASN A 263 0.65 18.94 16.96
CA ASN A 263 1.15 17.82 17.74
C ASN A 263 1.91 16.79 16.86
N ASN A 264 1.46 16.62 15.62
CA ASN A 264 2.12 15.73 14.67
C ASN A 264 3.31 16.45 14.01
N ARG A 265 4.52 15.87 14.08
CA ARG A 265 5.75 16.44 13.50
C ARG A 265 5.72 16.61 11.98
N TRP A 266 4.81 15.92 11.29
CA TRP A 266 4.59 16.03 9.85
C TRP A 266 3.47 17.00 9.49
N GLY A 267 2.69 17.47 10.47
CA GLY A 267 1.55 18.37 10.28
C GLY A 267 0.35 17.72 9.58
N GLN A 268 0.29 16.38 9.56
CA GLN A 268 -0.75 15.61 8.86
C GLN A 268 -2.00 15.39 9.70
N GLU A 269 -1.89 15.38 11.02
CA GLU A 269 -2.96 15.02 11.93
C GLU A 269 -3.23 16.16 12.92
N TRP A 270 -4.52 16.47 13.11
CA TRP A 270 -4.96 17.55 14.00
C TRP A 270 -5.96 17.09 15.09
N PRO A 271 -6.00 15.80 15.48
CA PRO A 271 -7.01 15.32 16.44
C PRO A 271 -6.91 16.00 17.80
N GLY A 272 -5.73 16.39 18.24
CA GLY A 272 -5.52 17.10 19.50
C GLY A 272 -6.11 18.53 19.55
N LEU A 273 -6.71 19.01 18.47
CA LEU A 273 -7.45 20.28 18.43
C LEU A 273 -8.94 20.10 18.69
N VAL A 274 -9.45 18.90 18.60
CA VAL A 274 -10.85 18.57 18.82
C VAL A 274 -10.96 17.83 20.14
N GLU A 275 -11.68 18.40 21.11
CA GLU A 275 -12.11 17.65 22.29
C GLU A 275 -13.20 16.67 21.86
N ALA A 276 -12.78 15.52 21.35
CA ALA A 276 -13.67 14.44 20.98
C ALA A 276 -14.06 13.65 22.23
N ALA A 277 -15.21 12.96 22.14
CA ALA A 277 -15.56 11.96 23.13
C ALA A 277 -14.44 10.92 23.21
N ASP A 278 -14.02 10.55 24.41
CA ASP A 278 -13.07 9.47 24.63
C ASP A 278 -13.70 8.15 24.19
N ILE A 279 -13.40 7.75 22.94
CA ILE A 279 -13.93 6.53 22.35
C ILE A 279 -13.24 5.31 22.96
N ASP A 280 -11.98 5.44 23.39
CA ASP A 280 -11.18 4.34 23.96
C ASP A 280 -11.86 3.73 25.19
N LYS A 281 -12.62 4.51 25.95
CA LYS A 281 -13.40 3.99 27.09
C LYS A 281 -14.39 2.87 26.74
N TYR A 282 -14.89 2.84 25.50
CA TYR A 282 -15.82 1.79 25.04
C TYR A 282 -15.11 0.48 24.72
N PHE A 283 -13.78 0.52 24.52
CA PHE A 283 -12.95 -0.64 24.16
C PHE A 283 -12.13 -1.16 25.33
N LYS A 284 -11.97 -0.37 26.42
CA LYS A 284 -11.06 -0.63 27.53
C LYS A 284 -11.19 -2.05 28.14
N ASP A 285 -12.40 -2.57 28.21
CA ASP A 285 -12.68 -3.88 28.82
C ASP A 285 -12.98 -4.97 27.77
N ARG A 286 -12.69 -4.70 26.50
CA ARG A 286 -12.93 -5.65 25.41
C ARG A 286 -11.70 -6.51 25.18
N LYS A 287 -11.93 -7.81 25.01
CA LYS A 287 -10.87 -8.75 24.63
C LYS A 287 -10.46 -8.51 23.18
N PRO A 288 -9.20 -8.75 22.81
CA PRO A 288 -8.73 -8.61 21.43
C PRO A 288 -9.56 -9.40 20.41
N GLU A 289 -10.00 -10.60 20.74
CA GLU A 289 -10.85 -11.43 19.88
C GLU A 289 -12.21 -10.78 19.58
N TRP A 290 -12.74 -10.02 20.54
CA TRP A 290 -14.00 -9.28 20.32
C TRP A 290 -13.83 -8.21 19.25
N ILE A 291 -12.69 -7.53 19.24
CA ILE A 291 -12.40 -6.47 18.25
C ILE A 291 -12.40 -7.07 16.83
N ILE A 292 -11.65 -8.16 16.64
CA ILE A 292 -11.54 -8.83 15.33
C ILE A 292 -12.92 -9.36 14.88
N LYS A 293 -13.66 -10.02 15.78
CA LYS A 293 -14.99 -10.53 15.47
C LYS A 293 -15.98 -9.40 15.15
N THR A 294 -15.87 -8.27 15.82
CA THR A 294 -16.72 -7.10 15.54
C THR A 294 -16.40 -6.52 14.16
N ALA A 295 -15.12 -6.43 13.80
CA ALA A 295 -14.72 -6.03 12.45
C ALA A 295 -15.22 -7.02 11.39
N GLU A 296 -15.07 -8.32 11.61
CA GLU A 296 -15.61 -9.36 10.71
C GLU A 296 -17.12 -9.22 10.55
N GLN A 297 -17.88 -9.05 11.64
CA GLN A 297 -19.32 -8.84 11.60
C GLN A 297 -19.72 -7.59 10.82
N PHE A 298 -18.97 -6.50 10.96
CA PHE A 298 -19.19 -5.29 10.18
C PHE A 298 -19.04 -5.55 8.68
N TYR A 299 -17.95 -6.16 8.25
CA TYR A 299 -17.71 -6.43 6.82
C TYR A 299 -18.67 -7.49 6.26
N THR A 300 -18.98 -8.54 7.00
CA THR A 300 -20.00 -9.52 6.57
C THR A 300 -21.39 -8.91 6.47
N GLY A 301 -21.70 -7.94 7.35
CA GLY A 301 -22.92 -7.15 7.27
C GLY A 301 -23.02 -6.28 6.01
N LEU A 302 -21.88 -5.92 5.41
CA LEU A 302 -21.80 -5.24 4.11
C LEU A 302 -21.85 -6.21 2.91
N GLY A 303 -21.89 -7.52 3.14
CA GLY A 303 -21.97 -8.55 2.09
C GLY A 303 -20.62 -9.19 1.73
N PHE A 304 -19.54 -8.92 2.46
CA PHE A 304 -18.28 -9.63 2.29
C PHE A 304 -18.35 -11.04 2.89
N SER A 305 -17.53 -11.95 2.36
CA SER A 305 -17.39 -13.29 2.94
C SER A 305 -16.73 -13.22 4.32
N PRO A 306 -17.06 -14.18 5.23
CA PRO A 306 -16.35 -14.34 6.50
C PRO A 306 -14.84 -14.55 6.27
N LEU A 307 -14.05 -14.22 7.29
CA LEU A 307 -12.61 -14.52 7.28
C LEU A 307 -12.39 -16.03 7.13
N PRO A 308 -11.45 -16.46 6.28
CA PRO A 308 -11.17 -17.87 6.08
C PRO A 308 -10.61 -18.51 7.36
N GLN A 309 -10.74 -19.83 7.48
CA GLN A 309 -10.25 -20.57 8.64
C GLN A 309 -8.73 -20.36 8.86
N THR A 310 -7.96 -20.24 7.79
CA THR A 310 -6.52 -19.95 7.83
C THR A 310 -6.19 -18.65 8.56
N PHE A 311 -7.07 -17.64 8.49
CA PHE A 311 -6.90 -16.40 9.25
C PHE A 311 -6.86 -16.68 10.76
N TRP A 312 -7.81 -17.45 11.27
CA TRP A 312 -7.91 -17.75 12.69
C TRP A 312 -6.82 -18.70 13.20
N GLU A 313 -6.36 -19.61 12.35
CA GLU A 313 -5.38 -20.63 12.71
C GLU A 313 -3.93 -20.16 12.58
N ARG A 314 -3.64 -19.23 11.63
CA ARG A 314 -2.27 -18.91 11.22
C ARG A 314 -1.86 -17.45 11.43
N SER A 315 -2.80 -16.56 11.79
CA SER A 315 -2.46 -15.20 12.15
C SER A 315 -1.69 -15.11 13.46
N ASP A 316 -0.84 -14.11 13.57
CA ASP A 316 -0.11 -13.78 14.80
C ASP A 316 -0.67 -12.48 15.39
N LEU A 317 -1.72 -12.60 16.19
CA LEU A 317 -2.57 -11.47 16.60
C LEU A 317 -2.17 -10.82 17.93
N TYR A 318 -1.39 -11.51 18.77
CA TYR A 318 -1.15 -11.07 20.15
C TYR A 318 0.31 -10.73 20.39
N PRO A 319 0.62 -9.85 21.37
CA PRO A 319 2.00 -9.61 21.78
C PRO A 319 2.65 -10.91 22.29
N LEU A 320 3.95 -11.00 22.10
CA LEU A 320 4.70 -12.13 22.63
C LEU A 320 4.76 -12.05 24.15
N PRO A 321 4.76 -13.19 24.86
CA PRO A 321 5.05 -13.23 26.29
C PRO A 321 6.39 -12.56 26.60
N PRO A 322 6.54 -11.92 27.78
CA PRO A 322 7.76 -11.19 28.15
C PRO A 322 9.03 -12.06 28.16
N ASP A 323 8.89 -13.36 28.39
CA ASP A 323 9.95 -14.37 28.42
C ASP A 323 10.17 -15.09 27.08
N SER A 324 9.47 -14.67 26.05
CA SER A 324 9.59 -15.26 24.71
C SER A 324 10.99 -15.09 24.13
N LYS A 325 11.56 -16.18 23.64
CA LYS A 325 12.79 -16.16 22.85
C LYS A 325 12.55 -15.77 21.38
N ARG A 326 11.33 -15.93 20.91
CA ARG A 326 10.91 -15.50 19.57
C ARG A 326 10.86 -13.98 19.51
N LYS A 327 11.26 -13.42 18.39
CA LYS A 327 11.09 -12.01 18.07
C LYS A 327 10.16 -11.87 16.88
N LYS A 328 9.27 -10.89 16.89
CA LYS A 328 8.42 -10.58 15.75
C LYS A 328 8.40 -9.08 15.47
N ASN A 329 8.06 -8.72 14.25
CA ASN A 329 7.81 -7.33 13.90
C ASN A 329 6.59 -6.81 14.70
N THR A 330 6.70 -5.63 15.26
CA THR A 330 5.63 -5.00 16.04
C THR A 330 4.65 -4.17 15.19
N HIS A 331 4.98 -3.94 13.92
CA HIS A 331 4.12 -3.21 12.99
C HIS A 331 2.99 -4.11 12.50
N ALA A 332 1.74 -3.63 12.65
CA ALA A 332 0.56 -4.33 12.18
C ALA A 332 0.55 -4.49 10.65
N SER A 333 0.21 -5.68 10.15
CA SER A 333 0.14 -5.94 8.70
C SER A 333 -0.83 -7.08 8.37
N CYS A 334 -1.46 -6.99 7.19
CA CYS A 334 -2.31 -8.04 6.63
C CYS A 334 -1.62 -8.66 5.41
N TRP A 335 -1.72 -9.98 5.30
CA TRP A 335 -1.02 -10.79 4.31
C TRP A 335 -1.97 -11.68 3.54
N HIS A 336 -1.84 -11.68 2.22
CA HIS A 336 -2.48 -12.64 1.34
C HIS A 336 -1.41 -13.60 0.84
N ILE A 337 -1.34 -14.80 1.41
CA ILE A 337 -0.19 -15.71 1.22
C ILE A 337 -0.20 -16.41 -0.15
N ASP A 338 -1.38 -16.81 -0.62
CA ASP A 338 -1.51 -17.67 -1.81
C ASP A 338 -2.36 -17.07 -2.94
N LEU A 339 -2.85 -15.83 -2.78
CA LEU A 339 -3.77 -15.15 -3.67
C LEU A 339 -5.13 -15.86 -3.87
N GLN A 340 -5.47 -16.77 -2.95
CA GLN A 340 -6.73 -17.52 -2.99
C GLN A 340 -7.47 -17.46 -1.64
N ASN A 341 -7.05 -18.24 -0.66
CA ASN A 341 -7.77 -18.40 0.60
C ASN A 341 -6.91 -18.27 1.86
N ASP A 342 -5.58 -18.17 1.75
CA ASP A 342 -4.70 -18.02 2.91
C ASP A 342 -4.45 -16.54 3.19
N ILE A 343 -5.27 -15.98 4.08
CA ILE A 343 -5.16 -14.61 4.58
C ILE A 343 -4.70 -14.68 6.03
N ARG A 344 -3.69 -13.89 6.38
CA ARG A 344 -3.14 -13.81 7.74
C ARG A 344 -2.97 -12.37 8.18
N SER A 345 -3.01 -12.11 9.48
CA SER A 345 -2.70 -10.81 10.07
C SER A 345 -1.62 -10.94 11.12
N LEU A 346 -0.62 -10.06 11.06
CA LEU A 346 0.35 -9.84 12.10
C LEU A 346 -0.09 -8.63 12.92
N GLN A 347 -0.25 -8.81 14.21
CA GLN A 347 -0.72 -7.79 15.13
C GLN A 347 0.02 -7.90 16.46
N SER A 348 -0.13 -6.88 17.30
CA SER A 348 0.24 -6.93 18.72
C SER A 348 -0.88 -6.29 19.52
N ILE A 349 -2.05 -6.96 19.48
CA ILE A 349 -3.28 -6.47 20.08
C ILE A 349 -3.20 -6.63 21.60
N GLU A 350 -2.94 -5.54 22.31
CA GLU A 350 -2.96 -5.51 23.77
C GLU A 350 -4.33 -5.09 24.30
N PRO A 351 -4.80 -5.64 25.42
CA PRO A 351 -6.10 -5.30 26.01
C PRO A 351 -6.27 -3.82 26.37
N ASN A 352 -5.15 -3.09 26.51
CA ASN A 352 -5.12 -1.69 26.95
C ASN A 352 -4.36 -0.77 25.97
N ALA A 353 -4.06 -1.23 24.75
CA ALA A 353 -3.37 -0.41 23.77
C ALA A 353 -4.28 0.70 23.24
N ARG A 354 -3.76 1.93 23.17
CA ARG A 354 -4.41 2.99 22.40
C ARG A 354 -4.35 2.61 20.92
N TRP A 355 -5.50 2.47 20.30
CA TRP A 355 -5.63 2.16 18.90
C TRP A 355 -5.40 3.43 18.08
N PHE A 356 -4.34 3.47 17.30
CA PHE A 356 -4.19 4.44 16.22
C PHE A 356 -4.79 3.79 14.96
N PHE A 357 -5.92 4.28 14.52
CA PHE A 357 -6.50 4.00 13.20
C PHE A 357 -6.00 5.05 12.21
#